data_65765583bfe70059545c9bfa5be58156
#
_entry.id   65765583bfe70059545c9bfa5be58156
#
_cell.length_a   1.000
_cell.length_b   1.000
_cell.length_c   1.000
_cell.angle_alpha   90.00
_cell.angle_beta   90.00
_cell.angle_gamma   90.00
#
_symmetry.space_group_name_H-M   'P 1'
#
loop_
_entity.id
_entity.type
_entity.pdbx_description
1 polymer ?
#
loop_
_entity_poly.entity_id
_entity_poly.type
_entity_poly.pdbx_seq_one_letter_code
_entity_poly.pdbx_strand_id
1 'polypeptide(L)'
;AAAVPGAATAAAPASAAPTAPAAPRERVEVSTDVLKLVFDTEGGSIVRSEFRKFDETGHPGQPFVLLDDSAARTYQAQSGLIGGAFPTHKTAMRFSGERTLADGANELVLRFESPEQGGVRLVKTYTLKRGDYVARVRHEVVNAGGEPVSPQLYVQLVRDGNPAPGGTSFYSTFTGPAFYTDAKKFQKVEFADIDKGKAEFVTQAPDGWVAMVQHYFASAWLLPPGMAHDNFARKLDNALYAAGMIAPMGAIAPGASQAVETRLFIGPQDEKVLEGIAPGLELVKDYGYFTILAKPLYWLLDKLHGVLGNWGWAIVALVVLLKIAFYWLNAKAYASMAKMKSINPRIQEMRERLKDSPQQMQQEMMRIYREEKVNPMGGCLPIMIQIPVFIALYWVLLSSVEMRGAPWILWIKDLSVKDPYFILPVVMTLSTLLQTALNPLPPDPMQAKMMWIMPLVFSVMFFLFPAGLVLYWVTNNILTIAQQWVINTRMGVPPQFNLPKF
;
A
#
# COMPACT_ATOMS: atom_id res chain seq x y z
N ALA A 1 -22.17 -2.76 -21.21
CA ALA A 1 -23.06 -3.47 -20.27
C ALA A 1 -22.24 -4.48 -19.48
N ALA A 2 -22.07 -4.25 -18.16
CA ALA A 2 -21.29 -5.13 -17.31
C ALA A 2 -22.05 -6.48 -17.16
N ALA A 3 -21.54 -7.53 -17.80
CA ALA A 3 -22.10 -8.86 -17.64
C ALA A 3 -21.68 -9.46 -16.28
N VAL A 4 -22.61 -10.06 -15.56
CA VAL A 4 -22.35 -10.76 -14.29
C VAL A 4 -21.77 -12.14 -14.56
N PRO A 5 -20.82 -12.70 -13.77
CA PRO A 5 -20.32 -14.07 -13.94
C PRO A 5 -21.48 -15.09 -13.89
N GLY A 6 -21.45 -16.09 -14.75
CA GLY A 6 -22.46 -17.16 -14.76
C GLY A 6 -23.81 -16.85 -15.42
N ALA A 7 -24.00 -15.64 -15.97
CA ALA A 7 -25.18 -15.38 -16.81
C ALA A 7 -25.00 -16.09 -18.15
N ALA A 8 -25.51 -17.31 -18.26
CA ALA A 8 -25.73 -17.93 -19.56
C ALA A 8 -26.71 -17.05 -20.37
N THR A 9 -26.38 -16.84 -21.65
CA THR A 9 -27.28 -16.18 -22.59
C THR A 9 -28.58 -17.00 -22.71
N ALA A 10 -29.60 -16.68 -21.88
CA ALA A 10 -30.93 -17.23 -22.03
C ALA A 10 -31.59 -16.54 -23.23
N ALA A 11 -32.08 -17.35 -24.15
CA ALA A 11 -32.90 -16.90 -25.26
C ALA A 11 -34.09 -16.06 -24.76
N ALA A 12 -34.43 -15.01 -25.48
CA ALA A 12 -35.49 -14.08 -25.14
C ALA A 12 -36.83 -14.82 -24.94
N PRO A 13 -37.54 -14.67 -23.82
CA PRO A 13 -38.90 -15.09 -23.67
C PRO A 13 -39.84 -14.01 -24.14
N ALA A 14 -40.91 -14.45 -24.78
CA ALA A 14 -41.99 -13.65 -25.29
C ALA A 14 -42.75 -12.92 -24.17
N SER A 15 -43.20 -11.72 -24.51
CA SER A 15 -44.29 -10.95 -23.91
C SER A 15 -44.31 -10.80 -22.38
N ALA A 16 -43.71 -9.73 -21.90
CA ALA A 16 -43.84 -9.28 -20.52
C ALA A 16 -45.18 -8.57 -20.29
N ALA A 17 -45.86 -8.95 -19.19
CA ALA A 17 -46.93 -8.17 -18.58
C ALA A 17 -46.40 -6.78 -18.14
N PRO A 18 -47.27 -5.74 -18.01
CA PRO A 18 -46.83 -4.39 -17.73
C PRO A 18 -46.13 -4.31 -16.37
N THR A 19 -44.84 -4.08 -16.44
CA THR A 19 -43.98 -3.82 -15.28
C THR A 19 -44.41 -2.49 -14.65
N ALA A 20 -44.63 -2.48 -13.33
CA ALA A 20 -44.81 -1.23 -12.59
C ALA A 20 -43.62 -0.29 -12.89
N PRO A 21 -43.87 1.04 -12.98
CA PRO A 21 -42.80 1.98 -13.33
C PRO A 21 -41.63 1.82 -12.36
N ALA A 22 -40.43 1.61 -12.93
CA ALA A 22 -39.22 1.51 -12.18
C ALA A 22 -39.04 2.77 -11.30
N ALA A 23 -38.76 2.60 -10.02
CA ALA A 23 -38.49 3.73 -9.14
C ALA A 23 -37.37 4.58 -9.73
N PRO A 24 -37.47 5.91 -9.70
CA PRO A 24 -36.46 6.77 -10.26
C PRO A 24 -35.11 6.49 -9.55
N ARG A 25 -34.02 6.43 -10.32
CA ARG A 25 -32.65 6.30 -9.80
C ARG A 25 -32.34 7.51 -8.93
N GLU A 26 -32.03 7.27 -7.68
CA GLU A 26 -31.68 8.28 -6.69
C GLU A 26 -30.29 7.97 -6.10
N ARG A 27 -29.50 9.01 -5.82
CA ARG A 27 -28.28 8.92 -5.04
C ARG A 27 -28.55 9.34 -3.60
N VAL A 28 -28.34 8.41 -2.69
CA VAL A 28 -28.58 8.59 -1.25
C VAL A 28 -27.25 8.83 -0.56
N GLU A 29 -27.05 10.05 -0.06
CA GLU A 29 -25.89 10.39 0.76
C GLU A 29 -26.12 9.95 2.21
N VAL A 30 -25.11 9.30 2.78
CA VAL A 30 -25.11 8.76 4.14
C VAL A 30 -23.82 9.14 4.86
N SER A 31 -23.93 9.62 6.08
CA SER A 31 -22.76 10.10 6.85
C SER A 31 -22.63 9.40 8.20
N THR A 32 -21.41 8.92 8.48
CA THR A 32 -20.96 8.53 9.82
C THR A 32 -19.92 9.53 10.34
N ASP A 33 -19.31 9.23 11.46
CA ASP A 33 -18.20 10.03 12.03
C ASP A 33 -16.86 9.87 11.25
N VAL A 34 -16.70 8.80 10.47
CA VAL A 34 -15.46 8.51 9.71
C VAL A 34 -15.64 8.49 8.20
N LEU A 35 -16.85 8.22 7.69
CA LEU A 35 -17.17 8.06 6.26
C LEU A 35 -18.38 8.90 5.86
N LYS A 36 -18.32 9.45 4.65
CA LYS A 36 -19.49 9.87 3.89
C LYS A 36 -19.61 8.97 2.67
N LEU A 37 -20.71 8.23 2.57
CA LEU A 37 -20.99 7.28 1.50
C LEU A 37 -22.10 7.79 0.62
N VAL A 38 -22.01 7.49 -0.68
CA VAL A 38 -23.14 7.69 -1.60
C VAL A 38 -23.56 6.33 -2.12
N PHE A 39 -24.81 6.00 -1.87
CA PHE A 39 -25.48 4.82 -2.40
C PHE A 39 -26.26 5.19 -3.65
N ASP A 40 -26.27 4.30 -4.63
CA ASP A 40 -27.17 4.36 -5.75
C ASP A 40 -28.34 3.42 -5.50
N THR A 41 -29.58 3.90 -5.65
CA THR A 41 -30.73 3.03 -5.53
C THR A 41 -30.81 2.00 -6.65
N GLU A 42 -30.08 2.15 -7.75
CA GLU A 42 -29.82 1.06 -8.69
C GLU A 42 -28.88 0.04 -8.02
N GLY A 43 -29.45 -1.08 -7.62
CA GLY A 43 -28.78 -2.18 -6.94
C GLY A 43 -28.45 -1.92 -5.47
N GLY A 44 -28.72 -0.76 -4.89
CA GLY A 44 -28.26 -0.39 -3.57
C GLY A 44 -26.72 -0.45 -3.48
N SER A 45 -26.02 -0.04 -4.54
CA SER A 45 -24.56 -0.11 -4.65
C SER A 45 -23.90 1.10 -4.01
N ILE A 46 -22.69 0.94 -3.45
CA ILE A 46 -21.90 2.08 -2.96
C ILE A 46 -21.06 2.60 -4.13
N VAL A 47 -21.36 3.84 -4.54
CA VAL A 47 -20.75 4.47 -5.71
C VAL A 47 -19.76 5.59 -5.38
N ARG A 48 -19.74 6.05 -4.11
CA ARG A 48 -18.76 7.03 -3.66
C ARG A 48 -18.50 6.86 -2.16
N SER A 49 -17.23 7.02 -1.77
CA SER A 49 -16.83 7.05 -0.37
C SER A 49 -15.82 8.17 -0.14
N GLU A 50 -16.13 9.07 0.80
CA GLU A 50 -15.27 10.16 1.25
C GLU A 50 -14.85 9.90 2.69
N PHE A 51 -13.56 10.07 2.98
CA PHE A 51 -12.99 9.86 4.30
C PHE A 51 -12.96 11.18 5.09
N ARG A 52 -13.59 11.22 6.26
CA ARG A 52 -13.66 12.44 7.07
C ARG A 52 -12.39 12.74 7.87
N LYS A 53 -11.50 11.75 7.99
CA LYS A 53 -10.23 11.86 8.74
C LYS A 53 -9.00 11.91 7.85
N PHE A 54 -9.16 11.82 6.53
CA PHE A 54 -8.05 11.81 5.58
C PHE A 54 -8.34 12.79 4.44
N ASP A 55 -7.42 13.71 4.24
CA ASP A 55 -7.47 14.65 3.12
C ASP A 55 -6.82 14.08 1.86
N GLU A 56 -7.19 14.63 0.70
CA GLU A 56 -6.50 14.32 -0.57
C GLU A 56 -5.05 14.79 -0.50
N THR A 57 -4.13 13.98 -1.06
CA THR A 57 -2.70 14.27 -1.00
C THR A 57 -2.38 15.62 -1.63
N GLY A 58 -1.78 16.52 -0.87
CA GLY A 58 -1.44 17.87 -1.31
C GLY A 58 -2.60 18.87 -1.34
N HIS A 59 -3.81 18.48 -0.91
CA HIS A 59 -5.00 19.34 -0.86
C HIS A 59 -5.66 19.31 0.52
N PRO A 60 -5.07 19.97 1.54
CA PRO A 60 -5.63 20.01 2.88
C PRO A 60 -7.06 20.57 2.89
N GLY A 61 -7.95 19.89 3.62
CA GLY A 61 -9.37 20.25 3.71
C GLY A 61 -10.24 19.66 2.58
N GLN A 62 -9.67 18.92 1.64
CA GLN A 62 -10.43 18.15 0.65
C GLN A 62 -10.42 16.66 1.08
N PRO A 63 -11.57 16.08 1.43
CA PRO A 63 -11.64 14.69 1.84
C PRO A 63 -11.12 13.74 0.75
N PHE A 64 -10.35 12.74 1.15
CA PHE A 64 -9.91 11.68 0.25
C PHE A 64 -11.12 10.84 -0.22
N VAL A 65 -11.18 10.57 -1.52
CA VAL A 65 -12.23 9.78 -2.17
C VAL A 65 -11.65 8.45 -2.64
N LEU A 66 -12.16 7.31 -2.12
CA LEU A 66 -11.74 5.98 -2.56
C LEU A 66 -12.66 5.43 -3.64
N LEU A 67 -13.91 5.13 -3.31
CA LEU A 67 -14.92 4.77 -4.31
C LEU A 67 -15.39 6.06 -4.99
N ASP A 68 -15.59 6.02 -6.31
CA ASP A 68 -16.00 7.17 -7.10
C ASP A 68 -16.73 6.72 -8.36
N ASP A 69 -17.78 7.46 -8.72
CA ASP A 69 -18.53 7.27 -9.96
C ASP A 69 -18.67 8.64 -10.63
N SER A 70 -17.56 9.14 -11.10
CA SER A 70 -17.46 10.40 -11.84
C SER A 70 -17.11 10.14 -13.31
N ALA A 71 -17.14 11.19 -14.13
CA ALA A 71 -16.71 11.08 -15.52
C ALA A 71 -15.23 10.67 -15.69
N ALA A 72 -14.40 10.92 -14.67
CA ALA A 72 -12.96 10.63 -14.69
C ALA A 72 -12.60 9.27 -14.11
N ARG A 73 -13.44 8.71 -13.24
CA ARG A 73 -13.16 7.48 -12.49
C ARG A 73 -14.40 6.67 -12.25
N THR A 74 -14.24 5.35 -12.34
CA THR A 74 -15.24 4.39 -11.90
C THR A 74 -14.60 3.44 -10.89
N TYR A 75 -15.11 3.47 -9.66
CA TYR A 75 -14.74 2.51 -8.63
C TYR A 75 -15.92 2.32 -7.68
N GLN A 76 -16.57 1.15 -7.70
CA GLN A 76 -17.84 0.88 -7.04
C GLN A 76 -17.81 -0.47 -6.33
N ALA A 77 -18.61 -0.58 -5.25
CA ALA A 77 -18.88 -1.83 -4.57
C ALA A 77 -20.33 -2.26 -4.86
N GLN A 78 -20.48 -3.45 -5.42
CA GLN A 78 -21.75 -3.96 -5.93
C GLN A 78 -22.03 -5.36 -5.42
N SER A 79 -23.31 -5.72 -5.32
CA SER A 79 -23.75 -7.07 -5.04
C SER A 79 -25.12 -7.34 -5.68
N GLY A 80 -25.49 -8.62 -5.79
CA GLY A 80 -26.77 -9.01 -6.38
C GLY A 80 -26.91 -10.52 -6.48
N LEU A 81 -27.93 -10.98 -7.17
CA LEU A 81 -28.21 -12.40 -7.36
C LEU A 81 -28.00 -12.82 -8.82
N ILE A 82 -27.58 -14.06 -9.00
CA ILE A 82 -27.52 -14.77 -10.30
C ILE A 82 -28.11 -16.17 -10.15
N GLY A 83 -28.20 -16.88 -11.27
CA GLY A 83 -28.81 -18.22 -11.34
C GLY A 83 -30.26 -18.21 -11.82
N GLY A 84 -30.77 -17.03 -12.19
CA GLY A 84 -32.11 -16.83 -12.73
C GLY A 84 -32.36 -15.37 -13.09
N ALA A 85 -33.57 -15.02 -13.45
CA ALA A 85 -33.97 -13.64 -13.70
C ALA A 85 -34.20 -12.87 -12.38
N PHE A 86 -33.20 -12.92 -11.48
CA PHE A 86 -33.26 -12.36 -10.11
C PHE A 86 -32.80 -10.91 -10.04
N PRO A 87 -33.07 -10.20 -8.92
CA PRO A 87 -32.56 -8.84 -8.71
C PRO A 87 -31.02 -8.79 -8.70
N THR A 88 -30.48 -7.87 -9.51
CA THR A 88 -29.00 -7.67 -9.65
C THR A 88 -28.60 -6.29 -9.14
N HIS A 89 -27.34 -5.93 -9.30
CA HIS A 89 -26.83 -4.57 -9.04
C HIS A 89 -27.41 -3.51 -10.02
N LYS A 90 -28.18 -3.91 -11.02
CA LYS A 90 -28.93 -3.01 -11.97
C LYS A 90 -30.40 -2.89 -11.67
N THR A 91 -30.90 -3.60 -10.68
CA THR A 91 -32.31 -3.55 -10.30
C THR A 91 -32.53 -2.32 -9.43
N ALA A 92 -33.52 -1.46 -9.81
CA ALA A 92 -33.90 -0.32 -8.99
C ALA A 92 -34.47 -0.79 -7.64
N MET A 93 -33.97 -0.24 -6.55
CA MET A 93 -34.37 -0.60 -5.19
C MET A 93 -34.98 0.60 -4.46
N ARG A 94 -35.88 0.33 -3.54
CA ARG A 94 -36.46 1.34 -2.66
C ARG A 94 -35.57 1.48 -1.42
N PHE A 95 -35.14 2.71 -1.13
CA PHE A 95 -34.39 3.06 0.06
C PHE A 95 -35.31 3.36 1.25
N SER A 96 -34.89 2.95 2.44
CA SER A 96 -35.46 3.38 3.73
C SER A 96 -34.33 3.36 4.82
N GLY A 97 -34.43 4.32 5.73
CA GLY A 97 -33.47 4.46 6.85
C GLY A 97 -33.04 5.91 7.05
N GLU A 98 -32.33 6.14 8.14
CA GLU A 98 -31.72 7.43 8.44
C GLU A 98 -30.49 7.67 7.57
N ARG A 99 -30.19 8.92 7.25
CA ARG A 99 -29.03 9.29 6.39
C ARG A 99 -27.80 9.73 7.16
N THR A 100 -27.93 9.93 8.46
CA THR A 100 -26.83 10.44 9.31
C THR A 100 -26.82 9.67 10.63
N LEU A 101 -25.61 9.27 11.04
CA LEU A 101 -25.40 8.65 12.35
C LEU A 101 -25.63 9.71 13.43
N ALA A 102 -26.72 9.56 14.19
CA ALA A 102 -27.10 10.50 15.24
C ALA A 102 -26.03 10.58 16.35
N ASP A 103 -25.96 11.73 17.01
CA ASP A 103 -25.08 11.89 18.16
C ASP A 103 -25.49 10.92 19.28
N GLY A 104 -24.49 10.20 19.81
CA GLY A 104 -24.71 9.15 20.81
C GLY A 104 -25.16 7.79 20.26
N ALA A 105 -25.58 7.69 19.00
CA ALA A 105 -25.86 6.39 18.37
C ALA A 105 -24.55 5.68 17.98
N ASN A 106 -24.54 4.35 18.16
CA ASN A 106 -23.39 3.52 17.79
C ASN A 106 -23.51 2.91 16.40
N GLU A 107 -24.71 2.81 15.84
CA GLU A 107 -24.99 2.16 14.58
C GLU A 107 -25.99 2.99 13.75
N LEU A 108 -25.81 2.92 12.43
CA LEU A 108 -26.72 3.47 11.42
C LEU A 108 -27.16 2.34 10.51
N VAL A 109 -28.46 2.12 10.37
CA VAL A 109 -29.04 1.04 9.57
C VAL A 109 -29.76 1.60 8.35
N LEU A 110 -29.42 1.06 7.19
CA LEU A 110 -29.95 1.44 5.90
C LEU A 110 -30.56 0.20 5.22
N ARG A 111 -31.70 0.33 4.58
CA ARG A 111 -32.38 -0.77 3.89
C ARG A 111 -32.67 -0.41 2.45
N PHE A 112 -32.31 -1.33 1.55
CA PHE A 112 -32.63 -1.27 0.14
C PHE A 112 -33.44 -2.52 -0.21
N GLU A 113 -34.60 -2.35 -0.81
CA GLU A 113 -35.54 -3.43 -1.15
C GLU A 113 -35.85 -3.41 -2.65
N SER A 114 -35.62 -4.53 -3.34
CA SER A 114 -35.94 -4.69 -4.74
C SER A 114 -37.46 -4.93 -4.95
N PRO A 115 -38.00 -4.60 -6.10
CA PRO A 115 -39.26 -5.21 -6.53
C PRO A 115 -39.10 -6.72 -6.67
N GLU A 116 -40.18 -7.45 -6.73
CA GLU A 116 -40.19 -8.86 -7.10
C GLU A 116 -39.73 -9.01 -8.54
N GLN A 117 -38.72 -9.85 -8.75
CA GLN A 117 -38.15 -10.16 -10.06
C GLN A 117 -37.78 -11.64 -10.12
N GLY A 118 -38.36 -12.36 -11.09
CA GLY A 118 -38.17 -13.82 -11.19
C GLY A 118 -38.68 -14.60 -9.98
N GLY A 119 -39.75 -14.13 -9.33
CA GLY A 119 -40.32 -14.74 -8.12
C GLY A 119 -39.51 -14.46 -6.85
N VAL A 120 -38.50 -13.58 -6.93
CA VAL A 120 -37.59 -13.31 -5.81
C VAL A 120 -37.55 -11.82 -5.50
N ARG A 121 -37.53 -11.50 -4.21
CA ARG A 121 -37.25 -10.16 -3.70
C ARG A 121 -35.97 -10.15 -2.91
N LEU A 122 -35.08 -9.23 -3.22
CA LEU A 122 -33.79 -9.04 -2.50
C LEU A 122 -33.90 -7.82 -1.58
N VAL A 123 -33.55 -8.02 -0.32
CA VAL A 123 -33.40 -6.96 0.68
C VAL A 123 -31.97 -6.89 1.12
N LYS A 124 -31.37 -5.71 0.97
CA LYS A 124 -30.02 -5.42 1.48
C LYS A 124 -30.12 -4.50 2.68
N THR A 125 -29.60 -4.94 3.82
CA THR A 125 -29.52 -4.11 5.03
C THR A 125 -28.07 -3.83 5.32
N TYR A 126 -27.69 -2.56 5.25
CA TYR A 126 -26.35 -2.07 5.60
C TYR A 126 -26.37 -1.58 7.05
N THR A 127 -25.44 -2.06 7.85
CA THR A 127 -25.21 -1.58 9.21
C THR A 127 -23.81 -0.97 9.29
N LEU A 128 -23.75 0.33 9.54
CA LEU A 128 -22.52 1.13 9.69
C LEU A 128 -22.34 1.44 11.16
N LYS A 129 -21.14 1.20 11.71
CA LYS A 129 -20.82 1.49 13.10
C LYS A 129 -20.00 2.77 13.24
N ARG A 130 -20.14 3.42 14.40
CA ARG A 130 -19.31 4.57 14.76
C ARG A 130 -17.85 4.17 14.82
N GLY A 131 -16.97 4.96 14.20
CA GLY A 131 -15.53 4.75 14.17
C GLY A 131 -15.05 3.60 13.30
N ASP A 132 -15.95 2.90 12.60
CA ASP A 132 -15.63 1.69 11.82
C ASP A 132 -15.63 1.95 10.32
N TYR A 133 -14.73 1.30 9.62
CA TYR A 133 -14.61 1.29 8.16
C TYR A 133 -15.24 0.04 7.52
N VAL A 134 -15.93 -0.79 8.31
CA VAL A 134 -16.62 -2.00 7.85
C VAL A 134 -18.12 -1.77 7.83
N ALA A 135 -18.73 -1.91 6.67
CA ALA A 135 -20.17 -2.03 6.51
C ALA A 135 -20.56 -3.51 6.59
N ARG A 136 -21.42 -3.88 7.53
CA ARG A 136 -22.07 -5.19 7.51
C ARG A 136 -23.23 -5.13 6.53
N VAL A 137 -23.34 -6.12 5.66
CA VAL A 137 -24.37 -6.15 4.61
C VAL A 137 -25.12 -7.47 4.69
N ARG A 138 -26.33 -7.43 5.19
CA ARG A 138 -27.24 -8.58 5.21
C ARG A 138 -28.03 -8.61 3.90
N HIS A 139 -27.83 -9.68 3.13
CA HIS A 139 -28.57 -9.97 1.91
C HIS A 139 -29.65 -10.98 2.24
N GLU A 140 -30.89 -10.56 2.27
CA GLU A 140 -32.05 -11.42 2.52
C GLU A 140 -32.81 -11.62 1.23
N VAL A 141 -32.94 -12.87 0.83
CA VAL A 141 -33.63 -13.32 -0.37
C VAL A 141 -34.94 -13.93 0.06
N VAL A 142 -36.07 -13.35 -0.39
CA VAL A 142 -37.41 -13.84 -0.12
C VAL A 142 -37.95 -14.47 -1.40
N ASN A 143 -38.28 -15.75 -1.35
CA ASN A 143 -38.96 -16.41 -2.45
C ASN A 143 -40.47 -16.11 -2.37
N ALA A 144 -40.93 -15.18 -3.19
CA ALA A 144 -42.35 -14.80 -3.31
C ALA A 144 -43.11 -15.59 -4.41
N GLY A 145 -42.36 -16.42 -5.17
CA GLY A 145 -42.90 -17.26 -6.23
C GLY A 145 -43.50 -18.57 -5.73
N GLY A 146 -44.07 -19.37 -6.64
CA GLY A 146 -44.67 -20.66 -6.36
C GLY A 146 -43.74 -21.86 -6.42
N GLU A 147 -42.52 -21.71 -6.90
CA GLU A 147 -41.54 -22.78 -7.08
C GLU A 147 -40.28 -22.54 -6.26
N PRO A 148 -39.57 -23.62 -5.81
CA PRO A 148 -38.26 -23.47 -5.16
C PRO A 148 -37.26 -22.77 -6.08
N VAL A 149 -36.43 -21.87 -5.51
CA VAL A 149 -35.36 -21.16 -6.23
C VAL A 149 -34.02 -21.45 -5.58
N SER A 150 -32.93 -21.45 -6.36
CA SER A 150 -31.55 -21.66 -5.88
C SER A 150 -30.66 -20.49 -6.36
N PRO A 151 -30.82 -19.29 -5.80
CA PRO A 151 -30.04 -18.14 -6.18
C PRO A 151 -28.58 -18.26 -5.69
N GLN A 152 -27.68 -17.61 -6.41
CA GLN A 152 -26.31 -17.39 -5.97
C GLN A 152 -26.10 -15.91 -5.70
N LEU A 153 -25.54 -15.61 -4.54
CA LEU A 153 -25.12 -14.25 -4.19
C LEU A 153 -23.78 -13.95 -4.83
N TYR A 154 -23.67 -12.85 -5.55
CA TYR A 154 -22.36 -12.31 -5.89
C TYR A 154 -22.11 -10.99 -5.19
N VAL A 155 -20.85 -10.80 -4.80
CA VAL A 155 -20.29 -9.53 -4.30
C VAL A 155 -19.09 -9.19 -5.17
N GLN A 156 -18.98 -7.93 -5.61
CA GLN A 156 -17.89 -7.53 -6.49
C GLN A 156 -17.46 -6.08 -6.27
N LEU A 157 -16.21 -5.82 -6.61
CA LEU A 157 -15.61 -4.50 -6.74
C LEU A 157 -15.37 -4.26 -8.23
N VAL A 158 -15.86 -3.14 -8.72
CA VAL A 158 -15.69 -2.74 -10.13
C VAL A 158 -14.88 -1.48 -10.17
N ARG A 159 -13.82 -1.46 -10.98
CA ARG A 159 -12.90 -0.33 -11.09
C ARG A 159 -12.39 -0.16 -12.52
N ASP A 160 -12.08 1.10 -12.89
CA ASP A 160 -11.25 1.39 -14.06
C ASP A 160 -9.78 0.99 -13.82
N GLY A 161 -9.04 0.76 -14.90
CA GLY A 161 -7.62 0.39 -14.85
C GLY A 161 -6.67 1.58 -14.67
N ASN A 162 -7.17 2.78 -14.40
CA ASN A 162 -6.34 3.97 -14.26
C ASN A 162 -5.50 3.94 -12.97
N PRO A 163 -4.30 4.54 -12.96
CA PRO A 163 -3.52 4.71 -11.75
C PRO A 163 -4.30 5.46 -10.67
N ALA A 164 -4.05 5.12 -9.41
CA ALA A 164 -4.65 5.84 -8.30
C ALA A 164 -4.17 7.30 -8.28
N PRO A 165 -5.03 8.27 -7.90
CA PRO A 165 -4.62 9.66 -7.74
C PRO A 165 -3.46 9.79 -6.74
N GLY A 166 -2.57 10.77 -6.97
CA GLY A 166 -1.45 11.04 -6.06
C GLY A 166 -0.24 10.12 -6.22
N GLY A 167 -0.27 9.14 -7.12
CA GLY A 167 0.90 8.35 -7.50
C GLY A 167 1.97 9.22 -8.19
N THR A 168 3.25 8.95 -7.91
CA THR A 168 4.37 9.59 -8.61
C THR A 168 5.03 8.61 -9.56
N SER A 169 5.65 9.11 -10.63
CA SER A 169 6.38 8.29 -11.60
C SER A 169 7.59 7.55 -11.00
N PHE A 170 8.05 7.94 -9.81
CA PHE A 170 9.25 7.39 -9.18
C PHE A 170 9.00 6.19 -8.27
N TYR A 171 7.76 6.01 -7.80
CA TYR A 171 7.37 4.82 -7.05
C TYR A 171 5.95 4.44 -7.42
N SER A 172 5.79 3.21 -7.81
CA SER A 172 4.51 2.60 -8.14
C SER A 172 4.19 1.59 -7.02
N THR A 173 3.14 1.88 -6.28
CA THR A 173 2.53 0.89 -5.40
C THR A 173 1.52 0.08 -6.18
N PHE A 174 1.31 -1.16 -5.78
CA PHE A 174 0.33 -2.03 -6.42
C PHE A 174 -1.05 -1.38 -6.43
N THR A 175 -1.70 -1.40 -7.59
CA THR A 175 -3.09 -1.00 -7.76
C THR A 175 -3.79 -2.06 -8.57
N GLY A 176 -4.74 -2.76 -7.96
CA GLY A 176 -5.44 -3.85 -8.62
C GLY A 176 -6.19 -4.77 -7.67
N PRO A 177 -6.84 -5.81 -8.21
CA PRO A 177 -7.50 -6.83 -7.42
C PRO A 177 -6.50 -7.70 -6.67
N ALA A 178 -6.90 -8.14 -5.47
CA ALA A 178 -6.18 -9.11 -4.69
C ALA A 178 -7.14 -10.12 -4.06
N PHE A 179 -6.68 -11.35 -3.93
CA PHE A 179 -7.41 -12.45 -3.32
C PHE A 179 -6.61 -13.02 -2.15
N TYR A 180 -7.30 -13.47 -1.14
CA TYR A 180 -6.73 -14.25 -0.06
C TYR A 180 -7.51 -15.54 0.11
N THR A 181 -6.79 -16.63 0.30
CA THR A 181 -7.31 -17.91 0.74
C THR A 181 -6.30 -18.55 1.69
N ASP A 182 -6.74 -19.41 2.58
CA ASP A 182 -5.80 -20.10 3.47
C ASP A 182 -4.81 -20.98 2.74
N ALA A 183 -5.20 -21.50 1.58
CA ALA A 183 -4.36 -22.36 0.74
C ALA A 183 -3.19 -21.64 0.06
N LYS A 184 -3.40 -20.42 -0.44
CA LYS A 184 -2.41 -19.67 -1.24
C LYS A 184 -2.03 -18.33 -0.64
N LYS A 185 -2.64 -17.97 0.50
CA LYS A 185 -2.45 -16.68 1.14
C LYS A 185 -2.77 -15.52 0.19
N PHE A 186 -2.03 -14.46 0.23
CA PHE A 186 -2.28 -13.25 -0.54
C PHE A 186 -1.80 -13.36 -1.99
N GLN A 187 -2.69 -13.14 -2.95
CA GLN A 187 -2.42 -13.19 -4.38
C GLN A 187 -2.83 -11.85 -5.03
N LYS A 188 -1.85 -11.13 -5.56
CA LYS A 188 -2.06 -9.91 -6.35
C LYS A 188 -2.38 -10.28 -7.79
N VAL A 189 -3.28 -9.54 -8.42
CA VAL A 189 -3.65 -9.72 -9.82
C VAL A 189 -3.49 -8.37 -10.53
N GLU A 190 -2.59 -8.32 -11.52
CA GLU A 190 -2.40 -7.14 -12.33
C GLU A 190 -3.52 -7.00 -13.37
N PHE A 191 -3.98 -5.77 -13.65
CA PHE A 191 -4.95 -5.54 -14.72
C PHE A 191 -4.46 -6.04 -16.08
N ALA A 192 -3.16 -5.90 -16.35
CA ALA A 192 -2.54 -6.40 -17.58
C ALA A 192 -2.59 -7.93 -17.71
N ASP A 193 -2.60 -8.67 -16.61
CA ASP A 193 -2.71 -10.13 -16.62
C ASP A 193 -4.17 -10.56 -16.82
N ILE A 194 -5.12 -9.79 -16.34
CA ILE A 194 -6.55 -9.98 -16.65
C ILE A 194 -6.79 -9.78 -18.16
N ASP A 195 -6.21 -8.71 -18.74
CA ASP A 195 -6.32 -8.43 -20.18
C ASP A 195 -5.78 -9.57 -21.06
N LYS A 196 -4.70 -10.21 -20.60
CA LYS A 196 -4.05 -11.30 -21.33
C LYS A 196 -4.64 -12.68 -21.02
N GLY A 197 -5.63 -12.77 -20.13
CA GLY A 197 -6.18 -14.05 -19.64
C GLY A 197 -5.16 -14.89 -18.86
N LYS A 198 -4.16 -14.24 -18.23
CA LYS A 198 -3.07 -14.87 -17.47
C LYS A 198 -3.17 -14.61 -15.95
N ALA A 199 -4.29 -14.07 -15.50
CA ALA A 199 -4.52 -13.82 -14.09
C ALA A 199 -4.52 -15.14 -13.29
N GLU A 200 -3.65 -15.24 -12.30
CA GLU A 200 -3.50 -16.42 -11.46
C GLU A 200 -4.02 -16.14 -10.06
N PHE A 201 -5.08 -16.82 -9.65
CA PHE A 201 -5.64 -16.80 -8.31
C PHE A 201 -6.43 -18.10 -8.05
N VAL A 202 -6.70 -18.40 -6.80
CA VAL A 202 -7.54 -19.54 -6.43
C VAL A 202 -8.97 -19.24 -6.86
N THR A 203 -9.53 -20.07 -7.75
CA THR A 203 -10.86 -19.86 -8.32
C THR A 203 -11.98 -20.40 -7.43
N GLN A 204 -11.71 -21.40 -6.58
CA GLN A 204 -12.70 -21.98 -5.65
C GLN A 204 -12.09 -22.13 -4.27
N ALA A 205 -12.75 -21.59 -3.26
CA ALA A 205 -12.28 -21.65 -1.88
C ALA A 205 -13.45 -21.72 -0.88
N PRO A 206 -13.23 -22.35 0.29
CA PRO A 206 -14.19 -22.32 1.40
C PRO A 206 -13.97 -21.12 2.32
N ASP A 207 -12.95 -20.30 2.06
CA ASP A 207 -12.49 -19.22 2.92
C ASP A 207 -11.91 -18.05 2.11
N GLY A 208 -11.62 -16.96 2.77
CA GLY A 208 -10.90 -15.85 2.18
C GLY A 208 -11.75 -14.61 1.89
N TRP A 209 -11.17 -13.75 1.07
CA TRP A 209 -11.76 -12.47 0.69
C TRP A 209 -11.22 -11.98 -0.65
N VAL A 210 -11.93 -11.04 -1.27
CA VAL A 210 -11.48 -10.30 -2.44
C VAL A 210 -11.34 -8.83 -2.09
N ALA A 211 -10.25 -8.21 -2.52
CA ALA A 211 -10.00 -6.79 -2.32
C ALA A 211 -9.66 -6.08 -3.64
N MET A 212 -9.85 -4.77 -3.65
CA MET A 212 -9.27 -3.86 -4.60
C MET A 212 -8.32 -2.95 -3.83
N VAL A 213 -7.04 -3.04 -4.14
CA VAL A 213 -5.96 -2.40 -3.41
C VAL A 213 -5.46 -1.19 -4.20
N GLN A 214 -5.14 -0.13 -3.51
CA GLN A 214 -4.36 1.00 -4.02
C GLN A 214 -3.53 1.62 -2.90
N HIS A 215 -2.67 2.59 -3.21
CA HIS A 215 -1.82 3.24 -2.23
C HIS A 215 -2.62 3.79 -1.04
N TYR A 216 -2.27 3.41 0.20
CA TYR A 216 -2.86 3.78 1.49
C TYR A 216 -4.26 3.27 1.79
N PHE A 217 -5.06 2.89 0.80
CA PHE A 217 -6.46 2.52 0.98
C PHE A 217 -6.80 1.24 0.23
N ALA A 218 -7.82 0.55 0.73
CA ALA A 218 -8.37 -0.62 0.08
C ALA A 218 -9.88 -0.72 0.32
N SER A 219 -10.57 -1.44 -0.56
CA SER A 219 -11.88 -2.00 -0.26
C SER A 219 -11.82 -3.52 -0.37
N ALA A 220 -12.61 -4.22 0.43
CA ALA A 220 -12.64 -5.67 0.41
C ALA A 220 -14.03 -6.22 0.75
N TRP A 221 -14.47 -7.22 -0.01
CA TRP A 221 -15.62 -8.02 0.33
C TRP A 221 -15.19 -9.30 1.06
N LEU A 222 -15.90 -9.59 2.15
CA LEU A 222 -15.67 -10.75 2.99
C LEU A 222 -16.99 -11.52 3.13
N LEU A 223 -16.96 -12.79 2.78
CA LEU A 223 -18.08 -13.72 3.01
C LEU A 223 -18.02 -14.29 4.44
N PRO A 224 -19.11 -14.89 4.93
CA PRO A 224 -19.08 -15.63 6.20
C PRO A 224 -18.01 -16.72 6.20
N PRO A 225 -17.32 -16.95 7.32
CA PRO A 225 -16.35 -18.04 7.42
C PRO A 225 -16.96 -19.40 7.06
N GLY A 226 -16.24 -20.21 6.28
CA GLY A 226 -16.68 -21.54 5.85
C GLY A 226 -17.69 -21.56 4.69
N MET A 227 -18.02 -20.42 4.12
CA MET A 227 -18.91 -20.34 2.96
C MET A 227 -18.13 -20.59 1.68
N ALA A 228 -18.32 -21.76 1.07
CA ALA A 228 -17.70 -22.10 -0.21
C ALA A 228 -18.16 -21.13 -1.32
N HIS A 229 -17.20 -20.66 -2.13
CA HIS A 229 -17.45 -19.68 -3.16
C HIS A 229 -16.48 -19.81 -4.34
N ASP A 230 -16.88 -19.23 -5.47
CA ASP A 230 -16.04 -19.07 -6.65
C ASP A 230 -15.51 -17.63 -6.69
N ASN A 231 -14.18 -17.49 -6.79
CA ASN A 231 -13.52 -16.22 -7.03
C ASN A 231 -13.47 -15.92 -8.53
N PHE A 232 -13.58 -14.65 -8.90
CA PHE A 232 -13.42 -14.22 -10.28
C PHE A 232 -12.71 -12.86 -10.38
N ALA A 233 -11.94 -12.70 -11.45
CA ALA A 233 -11.42 -11.41 -11.91
C ALA A 233 -11.56 -11.36 -13.43
N ARG A 234 -12.12 -10.28 -13.96
CA ARG A 234 -12.34 -10.16 -15.40
C ARG A 234 -12.43 -8.72 -15.86
N LYS A 235 -12.12 -8.51 -17.13
CA LYS A 235 -12.38 -7.26 -17.82
C LYS A 235 -13.85 -7.18 -18.20
N LEU A 236 -14.42 -6.03 -18.00
CA LEU A 236 -15.73 -5.61 -18.52
C LEU A 236 -15.52 -4.69 -19.72
N ASP A 237 -16.64 -4.27 -20.36
CA ASP A 237 -16.58 -3.25 -21.39
C ASP A 237 -16.01 -1.92 -20.86
N ASN A 238 -15.46 -1.08 -21.73
CA ASN A 238 -14.95 0.25 -21.42
C ASN A 238 -13.74 0.30 -20.43
N ALA A 239 -12.84 -0.66 -20.52
CA ALA A 239 -11.65 -0.74 -19.65
C ALA A 239 -11.95 -0.78 -18.14
N LEU A 240 -13.11 -1.31 -17.77
CA LEU A 240 -13.47 -1.63 -16.40
C LEU A 240 -13.08 -3.07 -16.06
N TYR A 241 -12.70 -3.27 -14.81
CA TYR A 241 -12.34 -4.58 -14.26
C TYR A 241 -13.23 -4.88 -13.08
N ALA A 242 -13.74 -6.11 -13.01
CA ALA A 242 -14.51 -6.61 -11.89
C ALA A 242 -13.73 -7.75 -11.20
N ALA A 243 -13.65 -7.69 -9.89
CA ALA A 243 -13.17 -8.77 -9.04
C ALA A 243 -14.19 -9.06 -7.95
N GLY A 244 -14.46 -10.33 -7.69
CA GLY A 244 -15.56 -10.68 -6.78
C GLY A 244 -15.61 -12.14 -6.42
N MET A 245 -16.66 -12.47 -5.66
CA MET A 245 -16.96 -13.82 -5.18
C MET A 245 -18.41 -14.15 -5.49
N ILE A 246 -18.67 -15.41 -5.82
CA ILE A 246 -20.02 -15.95 -6.04
C ILE A 246 -20.21 -17.10 -5.06
N ALA A 247 -21.27 -17.04 -4.27
CA ALA A 247 -21.56 -18.05 -3.27
C ALA A 247 -23.00 -18.56 -3.41
N PRO A 248 -23.25 -19.89 -3.34
CA PRO A 248 -24.59 -20.44 -3.39
C PRO A 248 -25.34 -20.10 -2.09
N MET A 249 -26.63 -19.73 -2.22
CA MET A 249 -27.50 -19.48 -1.08
C MET A 249 -28.33 -20.71 -0.66
N GLY A 250 -28.20 -21.82 -1.41
CA GLY A 250 -29.03 -22.99 -1.20
C GLY A 250 -30.43 -22.87 -1.81
N ALA A 251 -31.23 -23.91 -1.68
CA ALA A 251 -32.61 -23.93 -2.17
C ALA A 251 -33.53 -23.20 -1.19
N ILE A 252 -34.34 -22.27 -1.70
CA ILE A 252 -35.30 -21.51 -0.91
C ILE A 252 -36.71 -21.94 -1.36
N ALA A 253 -37.46 -22.55 -0.45
CA ALA A 253 -38.84 -22.97 -0.73
C ALA A 253 -39.78 -21.78 -0.97
N PRO A 254 -40.91 -21.96 -1.66
CA PRO A 254 -41.95 -20.93 -1.81
C PRO A 254 -42.37 -20.33 -0.47
N GLY A 255 -42.42 -19.00 -0.39
CA GLY A 255 -42.77 -18.25 0.81
C GLY A 255 -41.67 -18.20 1.91
N ALA A 256 -40.54 -18.90 1.70
CA ALA A 256 -39.42 -18.87 2.63
C ALA A 256 -38.44 -17.74 2.30
N SER A 257 -37.56 -17.44 3.27
CA SER A 257 -36.45 -16.53 3.06
C SER A 257 -35.10 -17.14 3.54
N GLN A 258 -34.03 -16.73 2.90
CA GLN A 258 -32.65 -17.07 3.26
C GLN A 258 -31.82 -15.78 3.31
N ALA A 259 -30.97 -15.67 4.32
CA ALA A 259 -30.09 -14.51 4.46
C ALA A 259 -28.63 -14.89 4.58
N VAL A 260 -27.76 -14.09 3.97
CA VAL A 260 -26.30 -14.16 4.10
C VAL A 260 -25.80 -12.79 4.55
N GLU A 261 -25.01 -12.76 5.61
CA GLU A 261 -24.36 -11.55 6.09
C GLU A 261 -22.93 -11.50 5.54
N THR A 262 -22.64 -10.47 4.77
CA THR A 262 -21.28 -10.19 4.26
C THR A 262 -20.72 -8.95 4.94
N ARG A 263 -19.44 -8.73 4.82
CA ARG A 263 -18.77 -7.51 5.29
C ARG A 263 -18.08 -6.83 4.13
N LEU A 264 -18.23 -5.52 4.04
CA LEU A 264 -17.51 -4.68 3.08
C LEU A 264 -16.63 -3.71 3.83
N PHE A 265 -15.33 -3.91 3.73
CA PHE A 265 -14.34 -2.97 4.21
C PHE A 265 -14.11 -1.87 3.16
N ILE A 266 -14.12 -0.60 3.59
CA ILE A 266 -13.76 0.59 2.79
C ILE A 266 -12.93 1.47 3.70
N GLY A 267 -11.59 1.36 3.63
CA GLY A 267 -10.79 1.99 4.67
C GLY A 267 -9.32 2.15 4.36
N PRO A 268 -8.60 2.81 5.29
CA PRO A 268 -7.16 2.95 5.25
C PRO A 268 -6.47 1.61 5.54
N GLN A 269 -5.27 1.42 4.98
CA GLN A 269 -4.45 0.24 5.23
C GLN A 269 -3.70 0.36 6.57
N ASP A 270 -4.46 0.54 7.66
CA ASP A 270 -3.95 0.44 9.02
C ASP A 270 -3.82 -1.04 9.41
N GLU A 271 -2.59 -1.49 9.66
CA GLU A 271 -2.29 -2.90 9.90
C GLU A 271 -3.07 -3.48 11.09
N LYS A 272 -3.18 -2.72 12.18
CA LYS A 272 -3.90 -3.15 13.39
C LYS A 272 -5.40 -3.28 13.16
N VAL A 273 -5.97 -2.36 12.39
CA VAL A 273 -7.40 -2.40 12.03
C VAL A 273 -7.67 -3.60 11.13
N LEU A 274 -6.82 -3.81 10.13
CA LEU A 274 -6.98 -4.88 9.15
C LEU A 274 -6.84 -6.28 9.76
N GLU A 275 -5.87 -6.50 10.67
CA GLU A 275 -5.70 -7.74 11.43
C GLU A 275 -6.94 -8.11 12.24
N GLY A 276 -7.64 -7.11 12.77
CA GLY A 276 -8.89 -7.30 13.53
C GLY A 276 -10.12 -7.63 12.66
N ILE A 277 -10.07 -7.39 11.35
CA ILE A 277 -11.20 -7.60 10.44
C ILE A 277 -11.22 -9.04 9.91
N ALA A 278 -10.11 -9.50 9.33
CA ALA A 278 -10.04 -10.85 8.77
C ALA A 278 -8.57 -11.32 8.68
N PRO A 279 -8.33 -12.66 8.74
CA PRO A 279 -7.01 -13.23 8.54
C PRO A 279 -6.40 -12.80 7.21
N GLY A 280 -5.17 -12.32 7.25
CA GLY A 280 -4.41 -11.94 6.07
C GLY A 280 -4.84 -10.63 5.40
N LEU A 281 -5.85 -9.91 5.91
CA LEU A 281 -6.29 -8.65 5.32
C LEU A 281 -5.21 -7.56 5.46
N GLU A 282 -4.36 -7.64 6.48
CA GLU A 282 -3.20 -6.76 6.67
C GLU A 282 -2.16 -6.88 5.53
N LEU A 283 -2.20 -7.98 4.76
CA LEU A 283 -1.30 -8.19 3.62
C LEU A 283 -1.59 -7.28 2.42
N VAL A 284 -2.73 -6.58 2.41
CA VAL A 284 -3.01 -5.53 1.41
C VAL A 284 -2.04 -4.36 1.55
N LYS A 285 -1.48 -4.14 2.76
CA LYS A 285 -0.37 -3.20 3.00
C LYS A 285 0.92 -3.79 2.45
N ASP A 286 1.36 -3.26 1.32
CA ASP A 286 2.50 -3.80 0.58
C ASP A 286 3.83 -3.25 1.12
N TYR A 287 4.63 -4.09 1.74
CA TYR A 287 5.99 -3.78 2.17
C TYR A 287 7.06 -4.22 1.17
N GLY A 288 6.68 -4.61 -0.05
CA GLY A 288 7.61 -5.05 -1.10
C GLY A 288 8.36 -6.34 -0.77
N TYR A 289 9.50 -6.52 -1.44
CA TYR A 289 10.29 -7.77 -1.35
C TYR A 289 10.90 -8.02 0.05
N PHE A 290 11.11 -6.99 0.85
CA PHE A 290 11.74 -7.09 2.17
C PHE A 290 10.74 -7.10 3.33
N THR A 291 9.54 -7.62 3.12
CA THR A 291 8.46 -7.70 4.12
C THR A 291 8.93 -8.32 5.45
N ILE A 292 9.82 -9.34 5.40
CA ILE A 292 10.40 -9.98 6.59
C ILE A 292 11.15 -8.97 7.47
N LEU A 293 11.84 -8.00 6.86
CA LEU A 293 12.52 -6.92 7.58
C LEU A 293 11.59 -5.74 7.88
N ALA A 294 10.66 -5.46 6.98
CA ALA A 294 9.77 -4.30 7.08
C ALA A 294 8.78 -4.43 8.25
N LYS A 295 8.16 -5.60 8.46
CA LYS A 295 7.21 -5.82 9.57
C LYS A 295 7.82 -5.57 10.96
N PRO A 296 8.98 -6.13 11.34
CA PRO A 296 9.62 -5.81 12.62
C PRO A 296 10.02 -4.33 12.75
N LEU A 297 10.45 -3.71 11.65
CA LEU A 297 10.81 -2.29 11.65
C LEU A 297 9.57 -1.39 11.83
N TYR A 298 8.46 -1.70 11.18
CA TYR A 298 7.19 -1.03 11.39
C TYR A 298 6.69 -1.20 12.83
N TRP A 299 6.71 -2.43 13.35
CA TRP A 299 6.35 -2.69 14.73
C TRP A 299 7.17 -1.86 15.73
N LEU A 300 8.50 -1.79 15.53
CA LEU A 300 9.36 -0.98 16.38
C LEU A 300 9.06 0.51 16.24
N LEU A 301 8.85 0.98 15.02
CA LEU A 301 8.49 2.37 14.73
C LEU A 301 7.16 2.77 15.40
N ASP A 302 6.15 1.90 15.34
CA ASP A 302 4.85 2.09 15.99
C ASP A 302 4.99 2.14 17.52
N LYS A 303 5.79 1.25 18.12
CA LYS A 303 6.07 1.28 19.57
C LYS A 303 6.77 2.58 19.99
N LEU A 304 7.73 3.03 19.20
CA LEU A 304 8.42 4.31 19.45
C LEU A 304 7.44 5.49 19.33
N HIS A 305 6.55 5.46 18.34
CA HIS A 305 5.50 6.46 18.22
C HIS A 305 4.56 6.46 19.45
N GLY A 306 4.16 5.29 19.93
CA GLY A 306 3.34 5.16 21.15
C GLY A 306 3.96 5.79 22.40
N VAL A 307 5.30 5.85 22.47
CA VAL A 307 6.03 6.49 23.58
C VAL A 307 6.26 7.98 23.35
N LEU A 308 6.64 8.37 22.12
CA LEU A 308 7.05 9.72 21.78
C LEU A 308 5.90 10.63 21.33
N GLY A 309 4.76 10.04 20.90
CA GLY A 309 3.58 10.77 20.44
C GLY A 309 3.77 11.55 19.13
N ASN A 310 4.89 11.33 18.42
CA ASN A 310 5.22 12.04 17.18
C ASN A 310 5.98 11.11 16.22
N TRP A 311 5.47 10.94 15.00
CA TRP A 311 6.05 10.05 14.01
C TRP A 311 7.45 10.47 13.55
N GLY A 312 7.70 11.76 13.39
CA GLY A 312 9.02 12.25 12.99
C GLY A 312 10.10 11.94 14.04
N TRP A 313 9.80 12.14 15.31
CA TRP A 313 10.70 11.74 16.39
C TRP A 313 10.82 10.23 16.54
N ALA A 314 9.78 9.46 16.23
CA ALA A 314 9.85 8.01 16.18
C ALA A 314 10.81 7.52 15.08
N ILE A 315 10.80 8.18 13.90
CA ILE A 315 11.78 7.90 12.82
C ILE A 315 13.20 8.18 13.32
N VAL A 316 13.44 9.33 13.94
CA VAL A 316 14.76 9.70 14.49
C VAL A 316 15.22 8.66 15.52
N ALA A 317 14.34 8.30 16.47
CA ALA A 317 14.66 7.30 17.50
C ALA A 317 14.93 5.91 16.91
N LEU A 318 14.19 5.50 15.91
CA LEU A 318 14.42 4.24 15.18
C LEU A 318 15.83 4.21 14.58
N VAL A 319 16.24 5.29 13.90
CA VAL A 319 17.59 5.38 13.30
C VAL A 319 18.68 5.31 14.38
N VAL A 320 18.49 5.98 15.51
CA VAL A 320 19.42 5.92 16.66
C VAL A 320 19.54 4.48 17.16
N LEU A 321 18.44 3.77 17.38
CA LEU A 321 18.45 2.38 17.84
C LEU A 321 19.13 1.46 16.84
N LEU A 322 18.87 1.61 15.54
CA LEU A 322 19.57 0.83 14.51
C LEU A 322 21.06 1.12 14.49
N LYS A 323 21.49 2.39 14.67
CA LYS A 323 22.90 2.75 14.76
C LYS A 323 23.58 2.14 15.99
N ILE A 324 22.89 2.07 17.12
CA ILE A 324 23.39 1.40 18.33
C ILE A 324 23.51 -0.12 18.08
N ALA A 325 22.47 -0.75 17.54
CA ALA A 325 22.46 -2.18 17.26
C ALA A 325 23.59 -2.61 16.30
N PHE A 326 23.84 -1.80 15.26
CA PHE A 326 24.89 -2.07 14.26
C PHE A 326 26.24 -1.40 14.59
N TYR A 327 26.39 -0.82 15.79
CA TYR A 327 27.60 -0.06 16.14
C TYR A 327 28.89 -0.86 15.94
N TRP A 328 28.93 -2.09 16.45
CA TRP A 328 30.13 -2.93 16.36
C TRP A 328 30.52 -3.26 14.91
N LEU A 329 29.53 -3.53 14.05
CA LEU A 329 29.76 -3.79 12.63
C LEU A 329 30.31 -2.55 11.91
N ASN A 330 29.68 -1.39 12.16
CA ASN A 330 30.10 -0.11 11.59
C ASN A 330 31.51 0.27 12.09
N ALA A 331 31.81 0.03 13.39
CA ALA A 331 33.12 0.30 13.96
C ALA A 331 34.25 -0.50 13.27
N LYS A 332 34.01 -1.79 13.01
CA LYS A 332 34.96 -2.63 12.25
C LYS A 332 35.19 -2.13 10.82
N ALA A 333 34.15 -1.70 10.16
CA ALA A 333 34.26 -1.18 8.80
C ALA A 333 34.99 0.15 8.74
N TYR A 334 34.70 1.10 9.63
CA TYR A 334 35.41 2.38 9.70
C TYR A 334 36.86 2.16 10.09
N ALA A 335 37.15 1.19 10.98
CA ALA A 335 38.54 0.77 11.29
C ALA A 335 39.26 0.26 10.04
N SER A 336 38.63 -0.56 9.23
CA SER A 336 39.20 -1.04 7.96
C SER A 336 39.42 0.11 6.97
N MET A 337 38.47 1.05 6.85
CA MET A 337 38.62 2.24 5.99
C MET A 337 39.76 3.17 6.48
N ALA A 338 39.93 3.36 7.77
CA ALA A 338 40.99 4.16 8.33
C ALA A 338 42.36 3.53 8.02
N LYS A 339 42.50 2.20 8.16
CA LYS A 339 43.71 1.48 7.73
C LYS A 339 43.97 1.61 6.24
N MET A 340 42.94 1.54 5.41
CA MET A 340 43.06 1.73 3.96
C MET A 340 43.59 3.13 3.63
N LYS A 341 43.13 4.16 4.37
CA LYS A 341 43.63 5.53 4.21
C LYS A 341 45.14 5.64 4.52
N SER A 342 45.64 4.94 5.54
CA SER A 342 47.05 4.99 5.91
C SER A 342 47.98 4.34 4.88
N ILE A 343 47.52 3.37 4.11
CA ILE A 343 48.32 2.70 3.05
C ILE A 343 48.15 3.34 1.66
N ASN A 344 47.26 4.32 1.52
CA ASN A 344 46.96 4.98 0.22
C ASN A 344 48.19 5.61 -0.43
N PRO A 345 49.11 6.30 0.28
CA PRO A 345 50.38 6.81 -0.30
C PRO A 345 51.21 5.71 -0.97
N ARG A 346 51.40 4.57 -0.28
CA ARG A 346 52.10 3.41 -0.80
C ARG A 346 51.48 2.81 -2.06
N ILE A 347 50.13 2.81 -2.12
CA ILE A 347 49.40 2.38 -3.31
C ILE A 347 49.61 3.36 -4.48
N GLN A 348 49.62 4.67 -4.22
CA GLN A 348 49.86 5.68 -5.27
C GLN A 348 51.27 5.54 -5.85
N GLU A 349 52.33 5.44 -5.02
CA GLU A 349 53.71 5.21 -5.46
C GLU A 349 53.83 3.95 -6.32
N MET A 350 53.18 2.85 -5.89
CA MET A 350 53.16 1.59 -6.66
C MET A 350 52.51 1.77 -8.01
N ARG A 351 51.35 2.50 -8.08
CA ARG A 351 50.65 2.79 -9.33
C ARG A 351 51.47 3.64 -10.29
N GLU A 352 52.17 4.64 -9.79
CA GLU A 352 53.07 5.44 -10.61
C GLU A 352 54.22 4.62 -11.18
N ARG A 353 54.76 3.72 -10.40
CA ARG A 353 55.88 2.82 -10.81
C ARG A 353 55.44 1.77 -11.85
N LEU A 354 54.20 1.27 -11.75
CA LEU A 354 53.71 0.14 -12.58
C LEU A 354 52.66 0.57 -13.60
N LYS A 355 52.65 1.84 -14.03
CA LYS A 355 51.65 2.39 -14.99
C LYS A 355 51.49 1.54 -16.27
N ASP A 356 52.63 1.00 -16.77
CA ASP A 356 52.68 0.28 -18.04
C ASP A 356 52.41 -1.23 -17.92
N SER A 357 52.15 -1.71 -16.71
CA SER A 357 52.00 -3.14 -16.42
C SER A 357 50.75 -3.42 -15.56
N PRO A 358 49.53 -3.39 -16.12
CA PRO A 358 48.25 -3.54 -15.35
C PRO A 358 48.21 -4.84 -14.52
N GLN A 359 48.71 -5.94 -15.04
CA GLN A 359 48.72 -7.23 -14.35
C GLN A 359 49.63 -7.23 -13.12
N GLN A 360 50.83 -6.67 -13.25
CA GLN A 360 51.79 -6.56 -12.11
C GLN A 360 51.25 -5.58 -11.08
N MET A 361 50.63 -4.47 -11.51
CA MET A 361 50.00 -3.51 -10.63
C MET A 361 48.90 -4.16 -9.77
N GLN A 362 48.05 -5.00 -10.37
CA GLN A 362 46.98 -5.69 -9.63
C GLN A 362 47.54 -6.73 -8.65
N GLN A 363 48.55 -7.48 -9.04
CA GLN A 363 49.21 -8.43 -8.16
C GLN A 363 49.90 -7.76 -6.97
N GLU A 364 50.61 -6.66 -7.20
CA GLU A 364 51.32 -5.92 -6.16
C GLU A 364 50.33 -5.22 -5.21
N MET A 365 49.23 -4.70 -5.74
CA MET A 365 48.14 -4.14 -4.94
C MET A 365 47.53 -5.18 -3.99
N MET A 366 47.26 -6.39 -4.50
CA MET A 366 46.78 -7.49 -3.65
C MET A 366 47.81 -7.97 -2.64
N ARG A 367 49.10 -7.85 -2.95
CA ARG A 367 50.19 -8.14 -2.02
C ARG A 367 50.20 -7.13 -0.89
N ILE A 368 50.18 -5.83 -1.18
CA ILE A 368 50.10 -4.75 -0.20
C ILE A 368 48.93 -4.95 0.75
N TYR A 369 47.73 -5.24 0.23
CA TYR A 369 46.55 -5.49 1.07
C TYR A 369 46.74 -6.69 2.02
N ARG A 370 47.39 -7.75 1.57
CA ARG A 370 47.69 -8.93 2.39
C ARG A 370 48.75 -8.62 3.46
N GLU A 371 49.84 -7.94 3.11
CA GLU A 371 50.90 -7.54 4.03
C GLU A 371 50.38 -6.67 5.17
N GLU A 372 49.56 -5.68 4.82
CA GLU A 372 48.98 -4.73 5.78
C GLU A 372 47.72 -5.29 6.50
N LYS A 373 47.31 -6.52 6.18
CA LYS A 373 46.09 -7.16 6.71
C LYS A 373 44.84 -6.28 6.56
N VAL A 374 44.72 -5.60 5.42
CA VAL A 374 43.59 -4.75 5.07
C VAL A 374 42.69 -5.48 4.09
N ASN A 375 41.41 -5.59 4.43
CA ASN A 375 40.41 -6.13 3.51
C ASN A 375 39.76 -4.99 2.71
N PRO A 376 39.96 -4.89 1.39
CA PRO A 376 39.34 -3.84 0.58
C PRO A 376 37.84 -3.94 0.58
N MET A 377 37.26 -5.13 0.78
CA MET A 377 35.80 -5.36 0.90
C MET A 377 35.24 -4.95 2.28
N GLY A 378 36.11 -4.76 3.30
CA GLY A 378 35.67 -4.43 4.66
C GLY A 378 34.97 -3.09 4.77
N GLY A 379 35.27 -2.14 3.89
CA GLY A 379 34.65 -0.82 3.84
C GLY A 379 33.24 -0.81 3.23
N CYS A 380 32.93 -1.74 2.32
CA CYS A 380 31.61 -1.81 1.67
C CYS A 380 30.62 -2.72 2.42
N LEU A 381 31.07 -3.58 3.34
CA LEU A 381 30.22 -4.52 4.06
C LEU A 381 29.05 -3.84 4.82
N PRO A 382 29.24 -2.73 5.55
CA PRO A 382 28.12 -2.03 6.19
C PRO A 382 27.10 -1.52 5.19
N ILE A 383 27.54 -1.04 4.04
CA ILE A 383 26.64 -0.56 2.98
C ILE A 383 25.79 -1.71 2.47
N MET A 384 26.41 -2.87 2.21
CA MET A 384 25.69 -4.06 1.73
C MET A 384 24.62 -4.55 2.73
N ILE A 385 24.89 -4.47 4.03
CA ILE A 385 23.94 -4.85 5.08
C ILE A 385 22.87 -3.76 5.26
N GLN A 386 23.25 -2.51 5.09
CA GLN A 386 22.34 -1.38 5.26
C GLN A 386 21.35 -1.22 4.11
N ILE A 387 21.69 -1.64 2.89
CA ILE A 387 20.78 -1.53 1.72
C ILE A 387 19.45 -2.26 1.95
N PRO A 388 19.40 -3.54 2.36
CA PRO A 388 18.13 -4.22 2.62
C PRO A 388 17.31 -3.55 3.73
N VAL A 389 17.95 -3.07 4.79
CA VAL A 389 17.29 -2.34 5.89
C VAL A 389 16.73 -1.00 5.38
N PHE A 390 17.50 -0.30 4.55
CA PHE A 390 17.06 0.95 3.94
C PHE A 390 15.84 0.73 3.03
N ILE A 391 15.90 -0.28 2.15
CA ILE A 391 14.77 -0.60 1.24
C ILE A 391 13.54 -1.01 2.06
N ALA A 392 13.71 -1.79 3.11
CA ALA A 392 12.61 -2.16 4.00
C ALA A 392 11.98 -0.94 4.67
N LEU A 393 12.78 -0.02 5.21
CA LEU A 393 12.30 1.23 5.82
C LEU A 393 11.67 2.17 4.79
N TYR A 394 12.24 2.23 3.58
CA TYR A 394 11.64 2.97 2.48
C TYR A 394 10.19 2.51 2.24
N TRP A 395 9.96 1.21 2.11
CA TRP A 395 8.62 0.66 1.94
C TRP A 395 7.73 0.88 3.17
N VAL A 396 8.27 0.73 4.37
CA VAL A 396 7.52 1.03 5.61
C VAL A 396 7.00 2.46 5.62
N LEU A 397 7.87 3.43 5.37
CA LEU A 397 7.49 4.85 5.40
C LEU A 397 6.58 5.23 4.24
N LEU A 398 6.79 4.62 3.05
CA LEU A 398 5.97 4.88 1.88
C LEU A 398 4.55 4.31 2.00
N SER A 399 4.39 3.11 2.59
CA SER A 399 3.10 2.43 2.69
C SER A 399 2.34 2.72 3.98
N SER A 400 2.92 3.50 4.91
CA SER A 400 2.28 3.82 6.18
C SER A 400 1.28 4.96 6.02
N VAL A 401 0.00 4.62 6.02
CA VAL A 401 -1.12 5.58 6.01
C VAL A 401 -1.09 6.49 7.24
N GLU A 402 -0.52 6.02 8.34
CA GLU A 402 -0.36 6.73 9.62
C GLU A 402 0.56 7.95 9.51
N MET A 403 1.37 8.03 8.45
CA MET A 403 2.23 9.18 8.15
C MET A 403 1.48 10.33 7.46
N ARG A 404 0.28 10.06 6.91
CA ARG A 404 -0.53 11.09 6.24
C ARG A 404 -1.07 12.09 7.24
N GLY A 405 -0.80 13.38 6.97
CA GLY A 405 -1.17 14.45 7.89
C GLY A 405 -0.43 14.42 9.23
N ALA A 406 0.57 13.54 9.41
CA ALA A 406 1.36 13.46 10.63
C ALA A 406 2.45 14.53 10.63
N PRO A 407 2.42 15.50 11.58
CA PRO A 407 3.43 16.54 11.67
C PRO A 407 4.71 16.03 12.35
N TRP A 408 5.84 16.66 12.02
CA TRP A 408 7.08 16.54 12.79
C TRP A 408 7.31 17.82 13.61
N ILE A 409 8.03 18.78 13.06
CA ILE A 409 8.33 20.06 13.71
C ILE A 409 8.23 21.21 12.70
N LEU A 410 8.02 22.43 13.21
CA LEU A 410 8.01 23.69 12.43
C LEU A 410 7.07 23.62 11.22
N TRP A 411 7.63 23.64 10.01
CA TRP A 411 6.90 23.67 8.75
C TRP A 411 6.48 22.30 8.23
N ILE A 412 7.05 21.22 8.76
CA ILE A 412 6.69 19.85 8.34
C ILE A 412 5.38 19.47 9.02
N LYS A 413 4.27 19.61 8.29
CA LYS A 413 2.91 19.31 8.76
C LYS A 413 2.43 17.93 8.34
N ASP A 414 3.07 17.33 7.33
CA ASP A 414 2.73 16.02 6.80
C ASP A 414 4.01 15.31 6.35
N LEU A 415 4.33 14.18 7.00
CA LEU A 415 5.51 13.37 6.69
C LEU A 415 5.36 12.54 5.41
N SER A 416 4.14 12.37 4.91
CA SER A 416 3.85 11.59 3.71
C SER A 416 4.01 12.37 2.41
N VAL A 417 4.12 13.68 2.48
CA VAL A 417 4.33 14.56 1.32
C VAL A 417 5.74 15.14 1.29
N LYS A 418 6.14 15.66 0.14
CA LYS A 418 7.42 16.37 0.02
C LYS A 418 7.49 17.61 0.90
N ASP A 419 8.70 17.94 1.37
CA ASP A 419 8.93 19.17 2.13
C ASP A 419 8.58 20.41 1.28
N PRO A 420 7.62 21.24 1.69
CA PRO A 420 7.16 22.40 0.91
C PRO A 420 8.23 23.44 0.68
N TYR A 421 9.23 23.55 1.55
CA TYR A 421 10.34 24.50 1.42
C TYR A 421 11.64 23.88 0.94
N PHE A 422 11.66 22.55 0.72
CA PHE A 422 12.83 21.78 0.29
C PHE A 422 14.06 21.90 1.24
N ILE A 423 13.85 22.30 2.49
CA ILE A 423 14.93 22.45 3.47
C ILE A 423 15.54 21.10 3.82
N LEU A 424 14.70 20.07 4.09
CA LEU A 424 15.18 18.73 4.38
C LEU A 424 16.02 18.12 3.23
N PRO A 425 15.59 18.17 1.96
CA PRO A 425 16.43 17.73 0.84
C PRO A 425 17.75 18.47 0.71
N VAL A 426 17.77 19.80 0.96
CA VAL A 426 19.01 20.59 0.95
C VAL A 426 19.93 20.14 2.09
N VAL A 427 19.43 20.00 3.32
CA VAL A 427 20.20 19.50 4.47
C VAL A 427 20.73 18.09 4.18
N MET A 428 19.91 17.23 3.57
CA MET A 428 20.31 15.89 3.16
C MET A 428 21.46 15.93 2.15
N THR A 429 21.37 16.78 1.11
CA THR A 429 22.42 16.97 0.11
C THR A 429 23.73 17.42 0.77
N LEU A 430 23.68 18.45 1.61
CA LEU A 430 24.84 18.96 2.34
C LEU A 430 25.46 17.90 3.26
N SER A 431 24.64 17.17 4.00
CA SER A 431 25.10 16.09 4.87
C SER A 431 25.76 14.94 4.09
N THR A 432 25.22 14.61 2.92
CA THR A 432 25.78 13.59 2.02
C THR A 432 27.12 14.03 1.45
N LEU A 433 27.24 15.28 1.01
CA LEU A 433 28.51 15.84 0.55
C LEU A 433 29.55 15.91 1.66
N LEU A 434 29.15 16.28 2.88
CA LEU A 434 30.03 16.27 4.05
C LEU A 434 30.51 14.85 4.37
N GLN A 435 29.62 13.86 4.35
CA GLN A 435 29.98 12.46 4.53
C GLN A 435 30.94 11.97 3.44
N THR A 436 30.71 12.37 2.18
CA THR A 436 31.60 12.07 1.06
C THR A 436 32.98 12.66 1.26
N ALA A 437 33.08 13.92 1.72
CA ALA A 437 34.33 14.59 2.01
C ALA A 437 35.15 13.91 3.13
N LEU A 438 34.50 13.24 4.08
CA LEU A 438 35.16 12.50 5.15
C LEU A 438 35.68 11.14 4.72
N ASN A 439 35.22 10.60 3.60
CA ASN A 439 35.68 9.32 3.08
C ASN A 439 37.05 9.46 2.40
N PRO A 440 37.91 8.43 2.46
CA PRO A 440 39.19 8.43 1.73
C PRO A 440 38.91 8.48 0.22
N LEU A 441 39.68 9.29 -0.50
CA LEU A 441 39.60 9.32 -1.96
C LEU A 441 40.07 7.98 -2.54
N PRO A 442 39.31 7.40 -3.49
CA PRO A 442 39.79 6.25 -4.23
C PRO A 442 41.07 6.57 -4.99
N PRO A 443 41.98 5.59 -5.13
CA PRO A 443 43.22 5.81 -5.90
C PRO A 443 42.97 6.10 -7.39
N ASP A 444 41.83 5.66 -7.94
CA ASP A 444 41.45 5.85 -9.33
C ASP A 444 40.77 7.23 -9.52
N PRO A 445 41.25 8.10 -10.44
CA PRO A 445 40.69 9.42 -10.66
C PRO A 445 39.25 9.38 -11.13
N MET A 446 38.84 8.36 -11.91
CA MET A 446 37.47 8.20 -12.38
C MET A 446 36.55 7.85 -11.21
N GLN A 447 36.97 6.90 -10.34
CA GLN A 447 36.23 6.56 -9.14
C GLN A 447 36.12 7.75 -8.18
N ALA A 448 37.18 8.55 -8.03
CA ALA A 448 37.17 9.76 -7.22
C ALA A 448 36.14 10.78 -7.74
N LYS A 449 36.04 11.00 -9.07
CA LYS A 449 35.00 11.84 -9.68
C LYS A 449 33.59 11.26 -9.47
N MET A 450 33.42 9.97 -9.70
CA MET A 450 32.15 9.28 -9.49
C MET A 450 31.67 9.39 -8.02
N MET A 451 32.56 9.32 -7.05
CA MET A 451 32.27 9.45 -5.63
C MET A 451 31.60 10.79 -5.27
N TRP A 452 31.89 11.86 -6.03
CA TRP A 452 31.28 13.19 -5.86
C TRP A 452 30.03 13.41 -6.71
N ILE A 453 30.02 12.89 -7.93
CA ILE A 453 28.91 13.09 -8.87
C ILE A 453 27.70 12.27 -8.45
N MET A 454 27.88 11.01 -8.07
CA MET A 454 26.77 10.12 -7.72
C MET A 454 25.89 10.65 -6.59
N PRO A 455 26.41 11.14 -5.45
CA PRO A 455 25.58 11.72 -4.39
C PRO A 455 24.78 12.94 -4.86
N LEU A 456 25.32 13.76 -5.75
CA LEU A 456 24.59 14.90 -6.30
C LEU A 456 23.43 14.47 -7.19
N VAL A 457 23.67 13.49 -8.07
CA VAL A 457 22.62 12.93 -8.92
C VAL A 457 21.49 12.33 -8.07
N PHE A 458 21.84 11.52 -7.06
CA PHE A 458 20.84 10.95 -6.15
C PHE A 458 20.14 12.02 -5.31
N SER A 459 20.83 13.11 -4.95
CA SER A 459 20.23 14.19 -4.17
C SER A 459 19.05 14.84 -4.89
N VAL A 460 19.10 14.97 -6.22
CA VAL A 460 17.98 15.53 -7.00
C VAL A 460 16.70 14.71 -6.81
N MET A 461 16.81 13.39 -6.70
CA MET A 461 15.67 12.50 -6.49
C MET A 461 14.98 12.77 -5.15
N PHE A 462 15.72 13.13 -4.09
CA PHE A 462 15.16 13.38 -2.76
C PHE A 462 14.28 14.63 -2.67
N PHE A 463 14.36 15.53 -3.63
CA PHE A 463 13.41 16.67 -3.73
C PHE A 463 11.98 16.22 -4.09
N LEU A 464 11.83 14.99 -4.57
CA LEU A 464 10.54 14.41 -4.96
C LEU A 464 10.00 13.44 -3.91
N PHE A 465 10.80 13.09 -2.90
CA PHE A 465 10.42 12.11 -1.89
C PHE A 465 9.66 12.73 -0.71
N PRO A 466 8.83 11.93 -0.01
CA PRO A 466 8.16 12.34 1.22
C PRO A 466 9.14 12.79 2.30
N ALA A 467 8.73 13.80 3.08
CA ALA A 467 9.55 14.40 4.14
C ALA A 467 10.02 13.38 5.18
N GLY A 468 9.18 12.38 5.52
CA GLY A 468 9.55 11.31 6.46
C GLY A 468 10.73 10.47 5.99
N LEU A 469 10.80 10.18 4.68
CA LEU A 469 11.91 9.43 4.11
C LEU A 469 13.20 10.27 4.06
N VAL A 470 13.08 11.54 3.73
CA VAL A 470 14.23 12.47 3.73
C VAL A 470 14.74 12.67 5.17
N LEU A 471 13.84 12.79 6.14
CA LEU A 471 14.18 12.88 7.57
C LEU A 471 14.97 11.65 8.05
N TYR A 472 14.51 10.45 7.68
CA TYR A 472 15.26 9.22 7.95
C TYR A 472 16.69 9.30 7.40
N TRP A 473 16.85 9.74 6.15
CA TRP A 473 18.15 9.84 5.50
C TRP A 473 19.06 10.89 6.14
N VAL A 474 18.54 12.07 6.41
CA VAL A 474 19.28 13.15 7.12
C VAL A 474 19.78 12.66 8.47
N THR A 475 18.90 12.05 9.26
CA THR A 475 19.24 11.49 10.58
C THR A 475 20.34 10.42 10.46
N ASN A 476 20.19 9.51 9.50
CA ASN A 476 21.18 8.48 9.23
C ASN A 476 22.55 9.06 8.86
N ASN A 477 22.58 10.09 8.00
CA ASN A 477 23.82 10.75 7.60
C ASN A 477 24.51 11.45 8.78
N ILE A 478 23.77 12.24 9.56
CA ILE A 478 24.29 12.95 10.72
C ILE A 478 24.91 11.96 11.73
N LEU A 479 24.20 10.89 12.04
CA LEU A 479 24.69 9.86 12.96
C LEU A 479 25.86 9.08 12.38
N THR A 480 25.90 8.85 11.07
CA THR A 480 27.03 8.23 10.38
C THR A 480 28.27 9.10 10.47
N ILE A 481 28.15 10.40 10.19
CA ILE A 481 29.23 11.38 10.31
C ILE A 481 29.77 11.41 11.74
N ALA A 482 28.90 11.51 12.73
CA ALA A 482 29.29 11.51 14.14
C ALA A 482 30.00 10.22 14.54
N GLN A 483 29.48 9.08 14.14
CA GLN A 483 30.07 7.76 14.42
C GLN A 483 31.44 7.61 13.75
N GLN A 484 31.55 7.97 12.49
CA GLN A 484 32.81 7.94 11.74
C GLN A 484 33.84 8.88 12.37
N TRP A 485 33.43 10.07 12.77
CA TRP A 485 34.32 11.03 13.46
C TRP A 485 34.89 10.47 14.76
N VAL A 486 34.03 9.95 15.62
CA VAL A 486 34.44 9.36 16.92
C VAL A 486 35.38 8.18 16.71
N ILE A 487 35.09 7.28 15.78
CA ILE A 487 35.91 6.09 15.54
C ILE A 487 37.26 6.48 14.96
N ASN A 488 37.31 7.36 13.96
CA ASN A 488 38.59 7.80 13.34
C ASN A 488 39.47 8.53 14.35
N THR A 489 38.89 9.39 15.19
CA THR A 489 39.66 10.08 16.25
C THR A 489 40.24 9.08 17.26
N ARG A 490 39.48 8.07 17.71
CA ARG A 490 39.96 7.02 18.62
C ARG A 490 41.06 6.17 18.01
N MET A 491 41.10 6.04 16.69
CA MET A 491 42.15 5.30 15.96
C MET A 491 43.38 6.14 15.63
N GLY A 492 43.46 7.40 16.06
CA GLY A 492 44.58 8.29 15.76
C GLY A 492 44.66 8.74 14.30
N VAL A 493 43.59 8.55 13.53
CA VAL A 493 43.48 9.01 12.14
C VAL A 493 42.42 10.10 12.09
N PRO A 494 42.72 11.35 12.45
CA PRO A 494 41.74 12.41 12.52
C PRO A 494 41.02 12.60 11.17
N PRO A 495 39.74 12.93 11.18
CA PRO A 495 38.98 13.19 9.96
C PRO A 495 39.64 14.33 9.17
N GLN A 496 39.83 14.10 7.89
CA GLN A 496 40.33 15.12 6.95
C GLN A 496 39.28 15.29 5.87
N PHE A 497 39.02 16.54 5.48
CA PHE A 497 38.12 16.84 4.37
C PHE A 497 38.87 16.64 3.05
N ASN A 498 38.50 15.64 2.30
CA ASN A 498 39.03 15.34 0.99
C ASN A 498 38.14 16.03 -0.06
N LEU A 499 38.43 17.29 -0.40
CA LEU A 499 37.72 18.02 -1.43
C LEU A 499 38.11 17.55 -2.83
N PRO A 500 37.20 17.60 -3.81
CA PRO A 500 37.53 17.22 -5.17
C PRO A 500 38.59 18.18 -5.74
N LYS A 501 39.63 17.62 -6.32
CA LYS A 501 40.55 18.36 -7.19
C LYS A 501 40.01 18.20 -8.61
N PHE A 502 39.30 19.23 -9.11
CA PHE A 502 38.81 19.27 -10.48
C PHE A 502 39.90 19.54 -11.49
#